data_c2ec7d5e70bc7c13b0168f5693d8f4e6
#
_entry.id   c2ec7d5e70bc7c13b0168f5693d8f4e6
#
_cell.length_a   1.000
_cell.length_b   1.000
_cell.length_c   1.000
_cell.angle_alpha   90.00
_cell.angle_beta   90.00
_cell.angle_gamma   90.00
#
_symmetry.space_group_name_H-M   'P 1'
#
loop_
_entity.id
_entity.type
_entity.pdbx_description
1 polymer ?
#
loop_
_entity_poly.entity_id
_entity_poly.type
_entity_poly.pdbx_seq_one_letter_code
_entity_poly.pdbx_strand_id
1 'polypeptide(L)'
;MSERLEVVRGGRGAPGSGTDAARQRLALAQAALLSSLVAGTPPPEGFDRTRLGVQSRALTAKRASVVAKVAPELPEILGDGYRAAFFGYARHRPMRGGYRQDALDFAAYLLAHDRPEDPDARRKLTRWWRDRAGPKPPSQGPASRLLRAVRHALHREE
;
A
#
# COMPACT_ATOMS: atom_id res chain seq x y z
N MET A 1 -65.69 -39.60 17.32
CA MET A 1 -64.27 -39.85 17.68
C MET A 1 -63.37 -39.24 16.56
N SER A 2 -62.87 -38.04 16.81
CA SER A 2 -62.09 -37.28 15.84
C SER A 2 -60.64 -37.50 16.15
N GLU A 3 -59.93 -38.17 15.27
CA GLU A 3 -58.50 -38.39 15.36
C GLU A 3 -57.79 -37.24 14.68
N ARG A 4 -57.03 -36.43 15.46
CA ARG A 4 -56.24 -35.28 15.04
C ARG A 4 -54.91 -35.80 14.56
N LEU A 5 -54.71 -35.77 13.26
CA LEU A 5 -53.35 -35.95 12.65
C LEU A 5 -52.48 -34.72 12.91
N GLU A 6 -51.52 -34.88 13.80
CA GLU A 6 -50.47 -33.90 14.09
C GLU A 6 -49.38 -33.97 13.00
N VAL A 7 -49.39 -32.98 12.12
CA VAL A 7 -48.39 -32.85 11.08
C VAL A 7 -47.10 -32.33 11.71
N VAL A 8 -46.13 -33.20 11.94
CA VAL A 8 -44.74 -32.84 12.30
C VAL A 8 -44.14 -32.14 11.12
N ARG A 9 -44.05 -30.81 11.18
CA ARG A 9 -43.23 -30.01 10.27
C ARG A 9 -41.76 -30.21 10.62
N GLY A 10 -41.14 -31.19 10.00
CA GLY A 10 -39.69 -31.32 9.96
C GLY A 10 -39.06 -30.10 9.27
N GLY A 11 -38.48 -29.22 10.07
CA GLY A 11 -37.68 -28.10 9.56
C GLY A 11 -36.51 -28.61 8.72
N ARG A 12 -36.66 -28.59 7.40
CA ARG A 12 -35.55 -28.75 6.47
C ARG A 12 -34.74 -27.47 6.52
N GLY A 13 -33.68 -27.46 7.35
CA GLY A 13 -32.64 -26.45 7.28
C GLY A 13 -32.12 -26.36 5.85
N ALA A 14 -32.21 -25.19 5.22
CA ALA A 14 -31.81 -24.97 3.85
C ALA A 14 -30.33 -25.35 3.67
N PRO A 15 -29.96 -26.21 2.69
CA PRO A 15 -28.59 -26.68 2.51
C PRO A 15 -27.61 -25.60 2.03
N GLY A 16 -28.06 -24.36 1.85
CA GLY A 16 -27.24 -23.22 1.39
C GLY A 16 -26.48 -22.48 2.48
N SER A 17 -26.98 -22.39 3.71
CA SER A 17 -26.41 -21.49 4.74
C SER A 17 -25.02 -21.88 5.23
N GLY A 18 -24.71 -23.17 5.33
CA GLY A 18 -23.38 -23.64 5.76
C GLY A 18 -22.29 -23.42 4.71
N THR A 19 -22.64 -23.60 3.43
CA THR A 19 -21.71 -23.39 2.30
C THR A 19 -21.42 -21.91 2.11
N ASP A 20 -22.41 -21.05 2.27
CA ASP A 20 -22.23 -19.60 2.13
C ASP A 20 -21.41 -19.03 3.28
N ALA A 21 -21.62 -19.48 4.50
CA ALA A 21 -20.79 -19.12 5.65
C ALA A 21 -19.33 -19.60 5.49
N ALA A 22 -19.11 -20.78 4.92
CA ALA A 22 -17.77 -21.28 4.63
C ALA A 22 -17.07 -20.46 3.54
N ARG A 23 -17.75 -20.12 2.45
CA ARG A 23 -17.25 -19.23 1.39
C ARG A 23 -16.90 -17.86 1.93
N GLN A 24 -17.75 -17.29 2.77
CA GLN A 24 -17.50 -15.98 3.38
C GLN A 24 -16.28 -15.99 4.29
N ARG A 25 -16.10 -17.01 5.12
CA ARG A 25 -14.89 -17.17 5.95
C ARG A 25 -13.63 -17.29 5.10
N LEU A 26 -13.67 -18.07 4.01
CA LEU A 26 -12.55 -18.20 3.09
C LEU A 26 -12.22 -16.87 2.43
N ALA A 27 -13.22 -16.13 1.95
CA ALA A 27 -13.02 -14.82 1.33
C ALA A 27 -12.39 -13.82 2.31
N LEU A 28 -12.80 -13.79 3.56
CA LEU A 28 -12.21 -12.96 4.62
C LEU A 28 -10.75 -13.35 4.90
N ALA A 29 -10.44 -14.64 4.98
CA ALA A 29 -9.07 -15.13 5.19
C ALA A 29 -8.16 -14.76 4.01
N GLN A 30 -8.64 -14.89 2.78
CA GLN A 30 -7.91 -14.46 1.58
C GLN A 30 -7.67 -12.95 1.55
N ALA A 31 -8.67 -12.14 1.87
CA ALA A 31 -8.53 -10.69 1.95
C ALA A 31 -7.53 -10.27 3.03
N ALA A 32 -7.55 -10.90 4.20
CA ALA A 32 -6.59 -10.65 5.27
C ALA A 32 -5.16 -11.04 4.88
N LEU A 33 -4.98 -12.17 4.17
CA LEU A 33 -3.67 -12.59 3.66
C LEU A 33 -3.12 -11.61 2.64
N LEU A 34 -3.93 -11.20 1.66
CA LEU A 34 -3.53 -10.19 0.67
C LEU A 34 -3.16 -8.86 1.34
N SER A 35 -3.94 -8.41 2.30
CA SER A 35 -3.66 -7.20 3.06
C SER A 35 -2.32 -7.30 3.82
N SER A 36 -2.00 -8.45 4.41
CA SER A 36 -0.72 -8.64 5.09
C SER A 36 0.48 -8.61 4.15
N LEU A 37 0.33 -9.14 2.93
CA LEU A 37 1.40 -9.16 1.91
C LEU A 37 1.66 -7.78 1.29
N VAL A 38 0.61 -7.00 1.07
CA VAL A 38 0.67 -5.75 0.28
C VAL A 38 0.67 -4.51 1.16
N ALA A 39 -0.13 -4.49 2.22
CA ALA A 39 -0.28 -3.36 3.12
C ALA A 39 0.44 -3.55 4.47
N GLY A 40 1.04 -4.73 4.72
CA GLY A 40 1.77 -5.02 5.94
C GLY A 40 0.90 -5.10 7.19
N THR A 41 -0.40 -5.40 7.03
CA THR A 41 -1.28 -5.69 8.17
C THR A 41 -0.85 -6.98 8.88
N PRO A 42 -1.20 -7.19 10.14
CA PRO A 42 -0.91 -8.44 10.83
C PRO A 42 -1.42 -9.64 10.04
N PRO A 43 -0.61 -10.71 9.87
CA PRO A 43 -1.07 -11.90 9.15
C PRO A 43 -2.16 -12.62 9.92
N PRO A 44 -3.07 -13.32 9.20
CA PRO A 44 -4.07 -14.16 9.82
C PRO A 44 -3.44 -15.26 10.68
N GLU A 45 -4.18 -15.73 11.66
CA GLU A 45 -3.77 -16.85 12.49
C GLU A 45 -3.47 -18.10 11.66
N GLY A 46 -2.42 -18.85 12.03
CA GLY A 46 -1.98 -20.06 11.32
C GLY A 46 -1.00 -19.82 10.16
N PHE A 47 -0.67 -18.57 9.83
CA PHE A 47 0.32 -18.26 8.79
C PHE A 47 1.71 -17.98 9.38
N ASP A 48 2.75 -18.49 8.72
CA ASP A 48 4.16 -18.22 9.07
C ASP A 48 4.53 -16.76 8.73
N ARG A 49 4.72 -15.96 9.77
CA ARG A 49 5.06 -14.53 9.67
C ARG A 49 6.39 -14.29 8.97
N THR A 50 7.37 -15.16 9.18
CA THR A 50 8.70 -15.05 8.57
C THR A 50 8.59 -15.25 7.07
N ARG A 51 7.88 -16.29 6.64
CA ARG A 51 7.65 -16.60 5.24
C ARG A 51 6.85 -15.50 4.54
N LEU A 52 5.82 -14.99 5.17
CA LEU A 52 5.05 -13.85 4.63
C LEU A 52 5.91 -12.59 4.52
N GLY A 53 6.79 -12.32 5.46
CA GLY A 53 7.73 -11.21 5.39
C GLY A 53 8.72 -11.31 4.22
N VAL A 54 9.17 -12.52 3.90
CA VAL A 54 10.01 -12.78 2.70
C VAL A 54 9.21 -12.52 1.42
N GLN A 55 8.00 -13.04 1.33
CA GLN A 55 7.11 -12.86 0.17
C GLN A 55 6.75 -11.40 -0.04
N SER A 56 6.41 -10.66 1.02
CA SER A 56 6.12 -9.23 0.96
C SER A 56 7.31 -8.42 0.42
N ARG A 57 8.53 -8.74 0.88
CA ARG A 57 9.75 -8.11 0.36
C ARG A 57 9.99 -8.43 -1.11
N ALA A 58 9.78 -9.67 -1.53
CA ALA A 58 9.90 -10.08 -2.93
C ALA A 58 8.89 -9.35 -3.83
N LEU A 59 7.64 -9.19 -3.39
CA LEU A 59 6.63 -8.41 -4.09
C LEU A 59 7.01 -6.93 -4.21
N THR A 60 7.54 -6.33 -3.14
CA THR A 60 8.03 -4.95 -3.15
C THR A 60 9.22 -4.79 -4.10
N ALA A 61 10.16 -5.74 -4.11
CA ALA A 61 11.30 -5.73 -5.03
C ALA A 61 10.85 -5.82 -6.50
N LYS A 62 9.89 -6.68 -6.79
CA LYS A 62 9.28 -6.78 -8.13
C LYS A 62 8.59 -5.47 -8.52
N ARG A 63 7.81 -4.88 -7.61
CA ARG A 63 7.15 -3.59 -7.81
C ARG A 63 8.16 -2.47 -8.12
N ALA A 64 9.26 -2.37 -7.35
CA ALA A 64 10.34 -1.44 -7.61
C ALA A 64 10.96 -1.63 -9.00
N SER A 65 11.20 -2.89 -9.41
CA SER A 65 11.78 -3.20 -10.71
C SER A 65 10.85 -2.83 -11.88
N VAL A 66 9.54 -2.97 -11.70
CA VAL A 66 8.57 -2.56 -12.74
C VAL A 66 8.46 -1.04 -12.80
N VAL A 67 8.44 -0.34 -11.65
CA VAL A 67 8.45 1.13 -11.61
C VAL A 67 9.71 1.68 -12.28
N ALA A 68 10.88 1.08 -12.06
CA ALA A 68 12.11 1.46 -12.76
C ALA A 68 12.04 1.29 -14.29
N LYS A 69 11.25 0.32 -14.79
CA LYS A 69 11.05 0.14 -16.23
C LYS A 69 10.10 1.17 -16.84
N VAL A 70 9.06 1.58 -16.11
CA VAL A 70 8.07 2.56 -16.61
C VAL A 70 8.51 4.02 -16.39
N ALA A 71 9.47 4.24 -15.50
CA ALA A 71 10.05 5.53 -15.17
C ALA A 71 11.58 5.40 -14.94
N PRO A 72 12.37 5.12 -16.01
CA PRO A 72 13.79 4.83 -15.89
C PRO A 72 14.60 6.01 -15.34
N GLU A 73 14.09 7.22 -15.44
CA GLU A 73 14.75 8.41 -14.89
C GLU A 73 14.80 8.40 -13.35
N LEU A 74 13.88 7.70 -12.67
CA LEU A 74 13.90 7.64 -11.21
C LEU A 74 15.14 6.95 -10.66
N PRO A 75 15.53 5.73 -11.12
CA PRO A 75 16.82 5.16 -10.74
C PRO A 75 18.03 5.98 -11.23
N GLU A 76 17.95 6.67 -12.36
CA GLU A 76 19.02 7.57 -12.81
C GLU A 76 19.21 8.77 -11.87
N ILE A 77 18.11 9.36 -11.38
CA ILE A 77 18.15 10.50 -10.45
C ILE A 77 18.61 10.07 -9.06
N LEU A 78 18.16 8.92 -8.59
CA LEU A 78 18.37 8.45 -7.22
C LEU A 78 19.61 7.55 -7.05
N GLY A 79 20.17 7.05 -8.16
CA GLY A 79 21.31 6.15 -8.16
C GLY A 79 21.08 4.90 -7.31
N ASP A 80 22.12 4.48 -6.60
CA ASP A 80 22.09 3.29 -5.74
C ASP A 80 21.04 3.39 -4.63
N GLY A 81 20.63 4.60 -4.25
CA GLY A 81 19.61 4.86 -3.25
C GLY A 81 18.17 4.51 -3.69
N TYR A 82 17.94 4.31 -5.00
CA TYR A 82 16.60 4.08 -5.53
C TYR A 82 15.85 2.94 -4.83
N ARG A 83 16.47 1.77 -4.73
CA ARG A 83 15.82 0.58 -4.16
C ARG A 83 15.47 0.77 -2.68
N ALA A 84 16.42 1.27 -1.90
CA ALA A 84 16.20 1.52 -0.47
C ALA A 84 15.10 2.55 -0.24
N ALA A 85 15.10 3.63 -1.01
CA ALA A 85 14.07 4.67 -0.97
C ALA A 85 12.69 4.12 -1.36
N PHE A 86 12.63 3.29 -2.41
CA PHE A 86 11.38 2.66 -2.83
C PHE A 86 10.83 1.69 -1.79
N PHE A 87 11.67 0.90 -1.14
CA PHE A 87 11.25 0.01 -0.05
C PHE A 87 10.67 0.80 1.13
N GLY A 88 11.28 1.92 1.51
CA GLY A 88 10.75 2.83 2.52
C GLY A 88 9.38 3.41 2.15
N TYR A 89 9.20 3.82 0.90
CA TYR A 89 7.94 4.32 0.37
C TYR A 89 6.85 3.25 0.33
N ALA A 90 7.17 2.06 -0.21
CA ALA A 90 6.19 1.00 -0.47
C ALA A 90 5.72 0.28 0.81
N ARG A 91 6.48 0.43 1.90
CA ARG A 91 6.15 -0.18 3.18
C ARG A 91 4.78 0.29 3.67
N HIS A 92 3.88 -0.65 3.90
CA HIS A 92 2.49 -0.41 4.33
C HIS A 92 1.67 0.45 3.35
N ARG A 93 2.10 0.52 2.07
CA ARG A 93 1.39 1.24 1.02
C ARG A 93 1.03 0.32 -0.14
N PRO A 94 -0.24 -0.09 -0.26
CA PRO A 94 -0.70 -0.78 -1.44
C PRO A 94 -0.62 0.14 -2.66
N MET A 95 -0.29 -0.41 -3.81
CA MET A 95 -0.30 0.31 -5.08
C MET A 95 -1.74 0.64 -5.48
N ARG A 96 -2.00 1.89 -5.85
CA ARG A 96 -3.29 2.37 -6.35
C ARG A 96 -3.07 3.06 -7.69
N GLY A 97 -3.83 2.70 -8.71
CA GLY A 97 -3.78 3.37 -10.02
C GLY A 97 -2.69 2.90 -10.99
N GLY A 98 -2.02 1.77 -10.69
CA GLY A 98 -1.01 1.18 -11.58
C GLY A 98 0.40 1.79 -11.43
N TYR A 99 1.37 1.23 -12.17
CA TYR A 99 2.80 1.52 -11.97
C TYR A 99 3.22 2.94 -12.35
N ARG A 100 2.55 3.58 -13.31
CA ARG A 100 2.84 4.99 -13.67
C ARG A 100 2.41 5.94 -12.56
N GLN A 101 1.23 5.71 -11.99
CA GLN A 101 0.77 6.48 -10.84
C GLN A 101 1.64 6.22 -9.62
N ASP A 102 2.06 4.98 -9.42
CA ASP A 102 2.95 4.58 -8.34
C ASP A 102 4.34 5.29 -8.42
N ALA A 103 4.86 5.47 -9.63
CA ALA A 103 6.07 6.26 -9.86
C ALA A 103 5.91 7.73 -9.44
N LEU A 104 4.76 8.34 -9.77
CA LEU A 104 4.44 9.71 -9.37
C LEU A 104 4.25 9.83 -7.85
N ASP A 105 3.55 8.89 -7.25
CA ASP A 105 3.30 8.84 -5.81
C ASP A 105 4.61 8.64 -5.02
N PHE A 106 5.51 7.81 -5.54
CA PHE A 106 6.85 7.62 -4.97
C PHE A 106 7.68 8.91 -5.02
N ALA A 107 7.73 9.58 -6.16
CA ALA A 107 8.45 10.86 -6.28
C ALA A 107 7.84 11.93 -5.36
N ALA A 108 6.50 12.04 -5.31
CA ALA A 108 5.80 12.95 -4.41
C ALA A 108 6.11 12.65 -2.93
N TYR A 109 6.18 11.36 -2.56
CA TYR A 109 6.55 10.93 -1.22
C TYR A 109 7.96 11.39 -0.86
N LEU A 110 8.94 11.18 -1.75
CA LEU A 110 10.31 11.62 -1.51
C LEU A 110 10.41 13.14 -1.33
N LEU A 111 9.79 13.90 -2.22
CA LEU A 111 9.78 15.37 -2.16
C LEU A 111 9.09 15.90 -0.89
N ALA A 112 8.03 15.25 -0.42
CA ALA A 112 7.35 15.60 0.82
C ALA A 112 8.21 15.36 2.08
N HIS A 113 9.23 14.48 1.99
CA HIS A 113 10.18 14.16 3.06
C HIS A 113 11.57 14.78 2.85
N ASP A 114 11.66 15.81 1.99
CA ASP A 114 12.91 16.49 1.62
C ASP A 114 14.00 15.54 1.08
N ARG A 115 13.57 14.49 0.36
CA ARG A 115 14.46 13.52 -0.28
C ARG A 115 14.51 13.71 -1.80
N PRO A 116 15.60 13.28 -2.46
CA PRO A 116 16.89 12.88 -1.89
C PRO A 116 17.59 14.06 -1.17
N GLU A 117 18.58 13.77 -0.33
CA GLU A 117 19.35 14.79 0.41
C GLU A 117 20.17 15.67 -0.53
N ASP A 118 20.72 15.09 -1.59
CA ASP A 118 21.42 15.82 -2.63
C ASP A 118 20.50 16.85 -3.31
N PRO A 119 20.85 18.16 -3.25
CA PRO A 119 20.02 19.23 -3.81
C PRO A 119 19.83 19.12 -5.34
N ASP A 120 20.83 18.60 -6.07
CA ASP A 120 20.77 18.47 -7.52
C ASP A 120 19.83 17.36 -7.93
N ALA A 121 19.93 16.19 -7.29
CA ALA A 121 19.01 15.10 -7.49
C ALA A 121 17.57 15.51 -7.11
N ARG A 122 17.39 16.28 -6.02
CA ARG A 122 16.08 16.79 -5.62
C ARG A 122 15.50 17.76 -6.64
N ARG A 123 16.31 18.65 -7.25
CA ARG A 123 15.87 19.54 -8.33
C ARG A 123 15.45 18.74 -9.57
N LYS A 124 16.24 17.72 -9.95
CA LYS A 124 15.91 16.82 -11.07
C LYS A 124 14.60 16.08 -10.81
N LEU A 125 14.42 15.52 -9.60
CA LEU A 125 13.19 14.82 -9.20
C LEU A 125 11.98 15.75 -9.21
N THR A 126 12.12 16.97 -8.72
CA THR A 126 11.06 17.98 -8.73
C THR A 126 10.63 18.33 -10.14
N ARG A 127 11.57 18.52 -11.06
CA ARG A 127 11.29 18.79 -12.47
C ARG A 127 10.59 17.59 -13.09
N TRP A 128 11.15 16.40 -12.95
CA TRP A 128 10.57 15.15 -13.46
C TRP A 128 9.12 14.97 -13.01
N TRP A 129 8.86 15.22 -11.73
CA TRP A 129 7.52 15.08 -11.16
C TRP A 129 6.55 16.12 -11.74
N ARG A 130 6.94 17.39 -11.83
CA ARG A 130 6.12 18.48 -12.40
C ARG A 130 5.75 18.23 -13.84
N ASP A 131 6.69 17.75 -14.64
CA ASP A 131 6.49 17.49 -16.06
C ASP A 131 5.45 16.39 -16.30
N ARG A 132 5.29 15.46 -15.35
CA ARG A 132 4.39 14.28 -15.48
C ARG A 132 3.12 14.36 -14.67
N ALA A 133 3.13 15.00 -13.51
CA ALA A 133 1.97 15.15 -12.64
C ALA A 133 1.01 16.25 -13.12
N GLY A 134 1.44 17.10 -14.06
CA GLY A 134 0.69 18.27 -14.50
C GLY A 134 0.72 19.41 -13.48
N PRO A 135 0.00 20.52 -13.74
CA PRO A 135 0.12 21.76 -12.97
C PRO A 135 -0.43 21.70 -11.53
N LYS A 136 -1.00 20.56 -11.09
CA LYS A 136 -1.54 20.45 -9.74
C LYS A 136 -0.43 19.98 -8.78
N PRO A 137 0.02 20.84 -7.83
CA PRO A 137 0.98 20.43 -6.83
C PRO A 137 0.40 19.27 -6.00
N PRO A 138 1.24 18.36 -5.44
CA PRO A 138 0.78 17.32 -4.54
C PRO A 138 0.01 18.02 -3.42
N SER A 139 -1.22 17.55 -3.16
CA SER A 139 -2.01 18.04 -2.05
C SER A 139 -1.25 17.76 -0.76
N GLN A 140 -0.65 18.79 -0.21
CA GLN A 140 -0.01 18.72 1.09
C GLN A 140 -1.14 18.51 2.10
N GLY A 141 -1.30 17.28 2.56
CA GLY A 141 -2.24 16.99 3.65
C GLY A 141 -1.88 17.83 4.89
N PRO A 142 -2.85 18.11 5.77
CA PRO A 142 -2.62 18.94 6.96
C PRO A 142 -1.44 18.48 7.83
N ALA A 143 -1.16 17.17 7.86
CA ALA A 143 -0.03 16.59 8.60
C ALA A 143 1.35 17.03 8.07
N SER A 144 1.53 17.19 6.75
CA SER A 144 2.80 17.63 6.18
C SER A 144 3.09 19.12 6.39
N ARG A 145 2.04 19.94 6.53
CA ARG A 145 2.18 21.37 6.89
C ARG A 145 2.60 21.53 8.34
N LEU A 146 2.03 20.73 9.24
CA LEU A 146 2.40 20.72 10.68
C LEU A 146 3.84 20.30 10.89
N LEU A 147 4.30 19.22 10.25
CA LEU A 147 5.69 18.76 10.35
C LEU A 147 6.70 19.79 9.80
N ARG A 148 6.34 20.51 8.73
CA ARG A 148 7.19 21.58 8.17
C ARG A 148 7.23 22.80 9.08
N ALA A 149 6.10 23.18 9.69
CA ALA A 149 6.02 24.29 10.64
C ALA A 149 6.84 24.01 11.91
N VAL A 150 6.76 22.79 12.45
CA VAL A 150 7.55 22.37 13.62
C VAL A 150 9.06 22.37 13.32
N ARG A 151 9.47 21.87 12.14
CA ARG A 151 10.89 21.89 11.75
C ARG A 151 11.42 23.30 11.55
N HIS A 152 10.65 24.22 10.96
CA HIS A 152 11.05 25.63 10.82
C HIS A 152 11.09 26.37 12.16
N ALA A 153 10.26 26.00 13.13
CA ALA A 153 10.30 26.58 14.47
C ALA A 153 11.57 26.15 15.22
N LEU A 154 11.95 24.86 15.12
CA LEU A 154 13.14 24.31 15.79
C LEU A 154 14.48 24.82 15.24
N HIS A 155 14.54 25.27 13.97
CA HIS A 155 15.75 25.85 13.36
C HIS A 155 15.88 27.36 13.51
N ARG A 156 14.93 28.02 14.15
CA ARG A 156 15.00 29.47 14.42
C ARG A 156 15.53 29.82 15.82
N GLU A 157 15.79 28.84 16.66
CA GLU A 157 16.27 29.03 18.03
C GLU A 157 17.78 28.72 18.19
N GLU A 158 18.51 28.52 17.10
CA GLU A 158 19.99 28.52 17.05
C GLU A 158 20.46 29.77 16.30
#